data_8c4c06aed071ee7ae1e82ae28ed6ff7f
#
_entry.id   8c4c06aed071ee7ae1e82ae28ed6ff7f
#
_cell.length_a   1.000
_cell.length_b   1.000
_cell.length_c   1.000
_cell.angle_alpha   90.00
_cell.angle_beta   90.00
_cell.angle_gamma   90.00
#
_symmetry.space_group_name_H-M   'P 1'
#
loop_
_entity.id
_entity.type
_entity.pdbx_description
1 polymer ?
#
loop_
_entity_poly.entity_id
_entity_poly.type
_entity_poly.pdbx_seq_one_letter_code
_entity_poly.pdbx_strand_id
1 'polypeptide(L)'
;MFLSRFKKFVLGLMALATIGLASSQAVAQTARSDYLLGPGDVLRIQVFQSQDLTVEARISESGVISYPLLGVVKLAGLSPQQAENLIATRLREGRFLQNPQVTLNVLQFRSQQVSVLGNVANPGRYPLETTGMRLSEILSVAGGVNETGSNNVLLMTTRNGRPQRLEIDLVEMF
;
A
#
# COMPACT_ATOMS: atom_id res chain seq x y z
N MET A 1 -68.11 17.61 -15.84
CA MET A 1 -67.26 16.64 -16.57
C MET A 1 -65.88 17.16 -16.82
N PHE A 2 -65.51 18.34 -16.33
CA PHE A 2 -64.22 19.00 -16.54
C PHE A 2 -63.23 18.82 -15.35
N LEU A 3 -63.70 18.60 -14.14
CA LEU A 3 -62.85 18.52 -12.95
C LEU A 3 -62.10 17.17 -12.78
N SER A 4 -62.57 16.10 -13.39
CA SER A 4 -61.92 14.78 -13.25
C SER A 4 -60.69 14.60 -14.14
N ARG A 5 -60.60 15.36 -15.23
CA ARG A 5 -59.44 15.33 -16.12
C ARG A 5 -58.25 16.15 -15.62
N PHE A 6 -58.52 17.18 -14.83
CA PHE A 6 -57.50 18.04 -14.25
C PHE A 6 -56.74 17.34 -13.11
N LYS A 7 -57.44 16.51 -12.28
CA LYS A 7 -56.77 15.72 -11.23
C LYS A 7 -55.79 14.65 -11.76
N LYS A 8 -56.11 14.05 -12.92
CA LYS A 8 -55.25 13.02 -13.51
C LYS A 8 -54.01 13.66 -14.18
N PHE A 9 -54.09 14.92 -14.62
CA PHE A 9 -52.95 15.64 -15.23
C PHE A 9 -51.95 16.14 -14.17
N VAL A 10 -52.42 16.56 -12.99
CA VAL A 10 -51.59 16.99 -11.87
C VAL A 10 -50.92 15.78 -11.20
N LEU A 11 -51.58 14.61 -11.13
CA LEU A 11 -51.01 13.40 -10.56
C LEU A 11 -49.93 12.78 -11.47
N GLY A 12 -50.05 12.98 -12.82
CA GLY A 12 -49.02 12.54 -13.79
C GLY A 12 -47.77 13.41 -13.80
N LEU A 13 -47.88 14.69 -13.50
CA LEU A 13 -46.74 15.61 -13.44
C LEU A 13 -45.92 15.47 -12.18
N MET A 14 -46.50 14.98 -11.09
CA MET A 14 -45.83 14.77 -9.81
C MET A 14 -45.08 13.43 -9.73
N ALA A 15 -45.41 12.47 -10.60
CA ALA A 15 -44.75 11.18 -10.68
C ALA A 15 -43.46 11.20 -11.53
N LEU A 16 -43.22 12.26 -12.33
CA LEU A 16 -42.05 12.41 -13.18
C LEU A 16 -40.88 13.17 -12.53
N ALA A 17 -41.11 13.74 -11.33
CA ALA A 17 -40.11 14.56 -10.63
C ALA A 17 -39.24 13.80 -9.63
N THR A 18 -39.44 12.50 -9.46
CA THR A 18 -38.68 11.70 -8.45
C THR A 18 -37.65 10.73 -9.04
N ILE A 19 -37.37 10.77 -10.35
CA ILE A 19 -36.38 9.91 -11.01
C ILE A 19 -35.12 10.72 -11.37
N GLY A 20 -34.59 11.44 -10.44
CA GLY A 20 -33.45 12.27 -10.81
C GLY A 20 -32.50 12.63 -9.69
N LEU A 21 -32.13 11.73 -8.78
CA LEU A 21 -31.00 11.99 -7.84
C LEU A 21 -30.51 10.70 -7.16
N ALA A 22 -30.32 9.64 -7.93
CA ALA A 22 -29.40 8.60 -7.56
C ALA A 22 -28.03 8.94 -8.17
N SER A 23 -27.44 10.04 -7.73
CA SER A 23 -26.02 10.30 -7.92
C SER A 23 -25.28 9.22 -7.13
N SER A 24 -24.95 8.11 -7.79
CA SER A 24 -23.97 7.16 -7.32
C SER A 24 -22.69 7.92 -7.10
N GLN A 25 -22.44 8.32 -5.86
CA GLN A 25 -21.10 8.67 -5.42
C GLN A 25 -20.30 7.36 -5.51
N ALA A 26 -19.73 7.11 -6.68
CA ALA A 26 -18.59 6.22 -6.79
C ALA A 26 -17.52 6.87 -5.92
N VAL A 27 -17.44 6.39 -4.66
CA VAL A 27 -16.28 6.64 -3.82
C VAL A 27 -15.15 6.00 -4.59
N ALA A 28 -14.39 6.85 -5.32
CA ALA A 28 -13.11 6.48 -5.86
C ALA A 28 -12.28 6.06 -4.64
N GLN A 29 -12.28 4.76 -4.33
CA GLN A 29 -11.25 4.16 -3.53
C GLN A 29 -9.97 4.43 -4.30
N THR A 30 -9.29 5.52 -3.93
CA THR A 30 -7.90 5.71 -4.29
C THR A 30 -7.22 4.44 -3.83
N ALA A 31 -6.90 3.57 -4.78
CA ALA A 31 -6.04 2.44 -4.55
C ALA A 31 -4.73 3.06 -4.00
N ARG A 32 -4.61 3.10 -2.67
CA ARG A 32 -3.33 3.32 -2.05
C ARG A 32 -2.50 2.18 -2.61
N SER A 33 -1.47 2.52 -3.35
CA SER A 33 -0.49 1.55 -3.81
C SER A 33 0.20 1.04 -2.56
N ASP A 34 -0.37 -0.03 -2.01
CA ASP A 34 0.07 -0.59 -0.74
C ASP A 34 1.49 -1.13 -0.91
N TYR A 35 2.32 -0.88 0.10
CA TYR A 35 3.62 -1.51 0.21
C TYR A 35 3.47 -3.03 0.08
N LEU A 36 4.31 -3.65 -0.75
CA LEU A 36 4.36 -5.10 -0.87
C LEU A 36 5.49 -5.68 -0.03
N LEU A 37 5.15 -6.60 0.82
CA LEU A 37 6.10 -7.31 1.67
C LEU A 37 7.15 -8.04 0.83
N GLY A 38 8.40 -7.99 1.26
CA GLY A 38 9.49 -8.61 0.54
C GLY A 38 10.59 -9.21 1.44
N PRO A 39 11.55 -9.91 0.84
CA PRO A 39 12.67 -10.51 1.57
C PRO A 39 13.44 -9.49 2.39
N GLY A 40 13.75 -9.82 3.63
CA GLY A 40 14.47 -8.95 4.56
C GLY A 40 13.60 -8.12 5.48
N ASP A 41 12.32 -7.89 5.16
CA ASP A 41 11.41 -7.15 6.03
C ASP A 41 11.23 -7.84 7.37
N VAL A 42 11.11 -7.04 8.42
CA VAL A 42 10.82 -7.53 9.78
C VAL A 42 9.40 -7.16 10.13
N LEU A 43 8.62 -8.16 10.48
CA LEU A 43 7.20 -8.06 10.75
C LEU A 43 6.92 -8.40 12.21
N ARG A 44 5.94 -7.71 12.79
CA ARG A 44 5.28 -8.14 14.02
C ARG A 44 3.85 -8.53 13.67
N ILE A 45 3.50 -9.78 13.96
CA ILE A 45 2.18 -10.35 13.71
C ILE A 45 1.54 -10.62 15.06
N GLN A 46 0.36 -10.09 15.29
CA GLN A 46 -0.39 -10.22 16.54
C GLN A 46 -1.77 -10.79 16.25
N VAL A 47 -2.22 -11.69 17.11
CA VAL A 47 -3.57 -12.25 17.06
C VAL A 47 -4.31 -11.82 18.32
N PHE A 48 -5.45 -11.17 18.13
CA PHE A 48 -6.27 -10.69 19.24
C PHE A 48 -6.66 -11.84 20.16
N GLN A 49 -6.51 -11.62 21.48
CA GLN A 49 -6.78 -12.62 22.53
C GLN A 49 -5.92 -13.90 22.46
N SER A 50 -4.82 -13.91 21.68
CA SER A 50 -3.92 -15.07 21.54
C SER A 50 -2.47 -14.61 21.56
N GLN A 51 -1.97 -14.24 22.74
CA GLN A 51 -0.60 -13.70 22.88
C GLN A 51 0.47 -14.72 22.46
N ASP A 52 0.21 -16.00 22.63
CA ASP A 52 1.11 -17.11 22.25
C ASP A 52 1.35 -17.17 20.74
N LEU A 53 0.48 -16.52 19.94
CA LEU A 53 0.60 -16.41 18.48
C LEU A 53 1.19 -15.07 18.03
N THR A 54 1.66 -14.24 18.98
CA THR A 54 2.38 -13.02 18.66
C THR A 54 3.82 -13.33 18.30
N VAL A 55 4.22 -12.99 17.09
CA VAL A 55 5.56 -13.33 16.55
C VAL A 55 6.18 -12.11 15.90
N GLU A 56 7.47 -11.91 16.17
CA GLU A 56 8.33 -11.08 15.32
C GLU A 56 9.12 -12.01 14.39
N ALA A 57 8.95 -11.81 13.10
CA ALA A 57 9.60 -12.65 12.10
C ALA A 57 10.20 -11.80 10.98
N ARG A 58 11.35 -12.24 10.48
CA ARG A 58 11.97 -11.70 9.28
C ARG A 58 11.58 -12.55 8.08
N ILE A 59 11.16 -11.90 7.00
CA ILE A 59 10.91 -12.59 5.74
C ILE A 59 12.25 -13.08 5.16
N SER A 60 12.32 -14.38 4.88
CA SER A 60 13.51 -15.02 4.30
C SER A 60 13.72 -14.61 2.84
N GLU A 61 14.87 -14.94 2.26
CA GLU A 61 15.16 -14.70 0.84
C GLU A 61 14.18 -15.43 -0.09
N SER A 62 13.60 -16.56 0.36
CA SER A 62 12.54 -17.27 -0.39
C SER A 62 11.14 -16.62 -0.23
N GLY A 63 11.04 -15.53 0.52
CA GLY A 63 9.78 -14.79 0.69
C GLY A 63 8.82 -15.40 1.70
N VAL A 64 9.32 -16.23 2.63
CA VAL A 64 8.50 -16.94 3.61
C VAL A 64 8.90 -16.57 5.04
N ILE A 65 7.97 -16.80 5.96
CA ILE A 65 8.21 -16.81 7.41
C ILE A 65 7.85 -18.17 8.00
N SER A 66 8.38 -18.47 9.19
CA SER A 66 7.90 -19.56 10.03
C SER A 66 6.91 -18.99 11.04
N TYR A 67 5.68 -19.51 11.07
CA TYR A 67 4.63 -19.04 11.94
C TYR A 67 4.08 -20.18 12.81
N PRO A 68 3.84 -19.97 14.13
CA PRO A 68 3.30 -21.00 15.01
C PRO A 68 2.02 -21.62 14.43
N LEU A 69 1.84 -22.91 14.61
CA LEU A 69 0.71 -23.72 14.14
C LEU A 69 0.60 -23.86 12.63
N LEU A 70 1.02 -22.85 11.84
CA LEU A 70 0.90 -22.83 10.37
C LEU A 70 2.16 -23.32 9.66
N GLY A 71 3.31 -23.36 10.35
CA GLY A 71 4.59 -23.68 9.73
C GLY A 71 5.06 -22.58 8.77
N VAL A 72 5.42 -22.95 7.55
CA VAL A 72 5.95 -22.04 6.54
C VAL A 72 4.81 -21.30 5.82
N VAL A 73 4.85 -19.97 5.86
CA VAL A 73 3.85 -19.09 5.20
C VAL A 73 4.56 -18.14 4.26
N LYS A 74 4.15 -18.12 2.99
CA LYS A 74 4.67 -17.19 1.97
C LYS A 74 3.97 -15.86 2.09
N LEU A 75 4.73 -14.79 2.33
CA LEU A 75 4.21 -13.42 2.49
C LEU A 75 4.75 -12.45 1.43
N ALA A 76 5.87 -12.77 0.78
CA ALA A 76 6.44 -11.89 -0.24
C ALA A 76 5.46 -11.66 -1.39
N GLY A 77 5.33 -10.40 -1.81
CA GLY A 77 4.41 -9.96 -2.87
C GLY A 77 2.98 -9.69 -2.40
N LEU A 78 2.68 -9.89 -1.11
CA LEU A 78 1.40 -9.54 -0.51
C LEU A 78 1.46 -8.15 0.13
N SER A 79 0.35 -7.43 0.13
CA SER A 79 0.21 -6.27 1.01
C SER A 79 0.07 -6.73 2.48
N PRO A 80 0.35 -5.87 3.48
CA PRO A 80 0.13 -6.20 4.88
C PRO A 80 -1.27 -6.74 5.13
N GLN A 81 -2.29 -6.12 4.57
CA GLN A 81 -3.68 -6.55 4.72
C GLN A 81 -3.97 -7.92 4.08
N GLN A 82 -3.39 -8.20 2.92
CA GLN A 82 -3.51 -9.52 2.29
C GLN A 82 -2.83 -10.60 3.13
N ALA A 83 -1.68 -10.29 3.74
CA ALA A 83 -0.97 -11.19 4.63
C ALA A 83 -1.77 -11.48 5.93
N GLU A 84 -2.40 -10.45 6.53
CA GLU A 84 -3.31 -10.61 7.67
C GLU A 84 -4.45 -11.56 7.33
N ASN A 85 -5.12 -11.33 6.20
CA ASN A 85 -6.23 -12.17 5.74
C ASN A 85 -5.80 -13.61 5.46
N LEU A 86 -4.60 -13.80 4.87
CA LEU A 86 -4.04 -15.13 4.60
C LEU A 86 -3.81 -15.90 5.90
N ILE A 87 -3.16 -15.27 6.89
CA ILE A 87 -2.89 -15.89 8.19
C ILE A 87 -4.19 -16.20 8.92
N ALA A 88 -5.13 -15.25 8.96
CA ALA A 88 -6.44 -15.45 9.57
C ALA A 88 -7.21 -16.62 8.94
N THR A 89 -7.20 -16.71 7.61
CA THR A 89 -7.85 -17.80 6.88
C THR A 89 -7.22 -19.14 7.22
N ARG A 90 -5.89 -19.24 7.20
CA ARG A 90 -5.18 -20.49 7.53
C ARG A 90 -5.39 -20.94 8.98
N LEU A 91 -5.42 -20.00 9.94
CA LEU A 91 -5.71 -20.31 11.35
C LEU A 91 -7.14 -20.86 11.52
N ARG A 92 -8.10 -20.34 10.75
CA ARG A 92 -9.50 -20.80 10.75
C ARG A 92 -9.64 -22.17 10.09
N GLU A 93 -9.06 -22.37 8.91
CA GLU A 93 -9.10 -23.62 8.15
C GLU A 93 -8.41 -24.75 8.90
N GLY A 94 -7.30 -24.45 9.56
CA GLY A 94 -6.59 -25.39 10.45
C GLY A 94 -7.33 -25.69 11.75
N ARG A 95 -8.50 -25.06 12.00
CA ARG A 95 -9.30 -25.19 13.23
C ARG A 95 -8.56 -24.79 14.50
N PHE A 96 -7.53 -23.97 14.39
CA PHE A 96 -6.79 -23.47 15.54
C PHE A 96 -7.57 -22.37 16.27
N LEU A 97 -8.25 -21.50 15.51
CA LEU A 97 -9.10 -20.41 16.02
C LEU A 97 -10.36 -20.29 15.17
N GLN A 98 -11.49 -19.96 15.82
CA GLN A 98 -12.79 -19.80 15.12
C GLN A 98 -12.86 -18.45 14.38
N ASN A 99 -12.52 -17.36 15.06
CA ASN A 99 -12.56 -15.99 14.53
C ASN A 99 -11.25 -15.25 14.80
N PRO A 100 -10.13 -15.63 14.14
CA PRO A 100 -8.86 -14.96 14.35
C PRO A 100 -8.89 -13.54 13.79
N GLN A 101 -8.57 -12.56 14.63
CA GLN A 101 -8.30 -11.18 14.22
C GLN A 101 -6.78 -10.99 14.24
N VAL A 102 -6.20 -10.87 13.06
CA VAL A 102 -4.75 -10.77 12.86
C VAL A 102 -4.40 -9.34 12.48
N THR A 103 -3.38 -8.78 13.12
CA THR A 103 -2.79 -7.49 12.79
C THR A 103 -1.32 -7.69 12.48
N LEU A 104 -0.86 -7.13 11.36
CA LEU A 104 0.52 -7.20 10.90
C LEU A 104 1.11 -5.79 10.80
N ASN A 105 2.18 -5.54 11.53
CA ASN A 105 2.93 -4.30 11.47
C ASN A 105 4.33 -4.57 10.89
N VAL A 106 4.75 -3.75 9.93
CA VAL A 106 6.12 -3.79 9.42
C VAL A 106 7.00 -2.97 10.35
N LEU A 107 7.90 -3.63 11.05
CA LEU A 107 8.84 -2.98 11.97
C LEU A 107 10.05 -2.40 11.24
N GLN A 108 10.50 -3.07 10.17
CA GLN A 108 11.63 -2.63 9.36
C GLN A 108 11.35 -2.92 7.88
N PHE A 109 11.38 -1.86 7.08
CA PHE A 109 11.28 -1.91 5.63
C PHE A 109 12.68 -2.13 5.05
N ARG A 110 13.00 -3.33 4.61
CA ARG A 110 14.31 -3.69 4.07
C ARG A 110 14.27 -4.21 2.64
N SER A 111 13.12 -4.67 2.19
CA SER A 111 12.95 -5.23 0.85
C SER A 111 12.91 -4.17 -0.23
N GLN A 112 12.41 -2.98 0.10
CA GLN A 112 12.30 -1.86 -0.83
C GLN A 112 13.08 -0.67 -0.27
N GLN A 113 14.28 -0.44 -0.79
CA GLN A 113 15.15 0.67 -0.39
C GLN A 113 15.75 1.32 -1.62
N VAL A 114 15.99 2.61 -1.53
CA VAL A 114 16.76 3.38 -2.49
C VAL A 114 18.06 3.86 -1.85
N SER A 115 19.15 3.82 -2.58
CA SER A 115 20.43 4.40 -2.16
C SER A 115 20.56 5.79 -2.76
N VAL A 116 20.68 6.81 -1.91
CA VAL A 116 20.95 8.20 -2.30
C VAL A 116 22.44 8.46 -2.06
N LEU A 117 23.15 8.79 -3.10
CA LEU A 117 24.59 9.01 -3.10
C LEU A 117 24.92 10.37 -3.74
N GLY A 118 26.09 10.92 -3.41
CA GLY A 118 26.57 12.18 -3.98
C GLY A 118 26.37 13.38 -3.06
N ASN A 119 26.25 14.56 -3.65
CA ASN A 119 26.18 15.84 -2.93
C ASN A 119 24.78 16.14 -2.39
N VAL A 120 24.28 15.29 -1.50
CA VAL A 120 23.08 15.51 -0.69
C VAL A 120 23.49 15.70 0.77
N ALA A 121 22.62 16.32 1.57
CA ALA A 121 22.92 16.59 2.98
C ALA A 121 23.19 15.30 3.77
N ASN A 122 22.39 14.26 3.55
CA ASN A 122 22.52 12.98 4.23
C ASN A 122 22.53 11.83 3.20
N PRO A 123 23.70 11.45 2.66
CA PRO A 123 23.78 10.26 1.79
C PRO A 123 23.47 8.98 2.59
N GLY A 124 22.74 8.04 1.99
CA GLY A 124 22.36 6.83 2.70
C GLY A 124 21.38 5.96 1.97
N ARG A 125 20.84 4.97 2.69
CA ARG A 125 19.76 4.11 2.23
C ARG A 125 18.45 4.53 2.89
N TYR A 126 17.43 4.74 2.05
CA TYR A 126 16.11 5.18 2.49
C TYR A 126 15.07 4.13 2.14
N PRO A 127 14.23 3.72 3.11
CA PRO A 127 13.15 2.78 2.83
C PRO A 127 12.06 3.45 1.97
N LEU A 128 11.49 2.69 1.03
CA LEU A 128 10.33 3.08 0.27
C LEU A 128 9.09 2.52 1.00
N GLU A 129 8.51 3.32 1.90
CA GLU A 129 7.38 2.90 2.74
C GLU A 129 6.06 2.83 1.97
N THR A 130 6.00 3.51 0.83
CA THR A 130 4.83 3.53 -0.05
C THR A 130 5.23 3.25 -1.49
N THR A 131 4.38 2.52 -2.21
CA THR A 131 4.56 2.34 -3.64
C THR A 131 4.28 3.67 -4.34
N GLY A 132 5.20 4.12 -5.19
CA GLY A 132 5.05 5.39 -5.93
C GLY A 132 5.59 6.62 -5.20
N MET A 133 6.46 6.45 -4.20
CA MET A 133 7.21 7.54 -3.58
C MET A 133 7.95 8.33 -4.66
N ARG A 134 7.82 9.65 -4.64
CA ARG A 134 8.42 10.53 -5.65
C ARG A 134 9.90 10.81 -5.33
N LEU A 135 10.68 11.08 -6.38
CA LEU A 135 12.08 11.47 -6.23
C LEU A 135 12.25 12.69 -5.31
N SER A 136 11.36 13.69 -5.42
CA SER A 136 11.36 14.88 -4.56
C SER A 136 11.19 14.54 -3.08
N GLU A 137 10.35 13.56 -2.76
CA GLU A 137 10.12 13.12 -1.37
C GLU A 137 11.38 12.46 -0.80
N ILE A 138 12.04 11.60 -1.59
CA ILE A 138 13.29 10.96 -1.20
C ILE A 138 14.41 11.98 -1.00
N LEU A 139 14.54 12.93 -1.92
CA LEU A 139 15.53 14.01 -1.79
C LEU A 139 15.26 14.88 -0.56
N SER A 140 14.00 15.15 -0.25
CA SER A 140 13.62 15.92 0.96
C SER A 140 14.00 15.18 2.24
N VAL A 141 13.78 13.86 2.30
CA VAL A 141 14.20 13.02 3.44
C VAL A 141 15.73 12.97 3.55
N ALA A 142 16.45 12.98 2.42
CA ALA A 142 17.91 13.05 2.38
C ALA A 142 18.46 14.45 2.73
N GLY A 143 17.60 15.43 3.01
CA GLY A 143 17.97 16.80 3.39
C GLY A 143 18.25 17.72 2.21
N GLY A 144 17.90 17.31 1.00
CA GLY A 144 18.11 18.08 -0.24
C GLY A 144 19.51 17.96 -0.83
N VAL A 145 19.69 18.58 -1.98
CA VAL A 145 20.98 18.69 -2.66
C VAL A 145 21.77 19.83 -2.02
N ASN A 146 23.06 19.62 -1.74
CA ASN A 146 23.94 20.65 -1.22
C ASN A 146 24.21 21.77 -2.25
N GLU A 147 24.60 22.94 -1.82
CA GLU A 147 24.91 24.10 -2.69
C GLU A 147 25.95 23.80 -3.78
N THR A 148 26.87 22.87 -3.51
CA THR A 148 27.88 22.41 -4.48
C THR A 148 27.43 21.24 -5.33
N GLY A 149 26.18 20.78 -5.14
CA GLY A 149 25.60 19.69 -5.89
C GLY A 149 25.16 20.10 -7.29
N SER A 150 25.13 19.14 -8.22
CA SER A 150 24.55 19.34 -9.54
C SER A 150 23.02 19.30 -9.45
N ASN A 151 22.35 20.07 -10.31
CA ASN A 151 20.90 19.96 -10.49
C ASN A 151 20.51 18.66 -11.21
N ASN A 152 21.46 17.91 -11.76
CA ASN A 152 21.20 16.67 -12.47
C ASN A 152 21.30 15.47 -11.53
N VAL A 153 20.21 14.72 -11.42
CA VAL A 153 20.13 13.45 -10.69
C VAL A 153 20.16 12.30 -11.65
N LEU A 154 21.02 11.33 -11.35
CA LEU A 154 21.12 10.09 -12.08
C LEU A 154 20.33 9.00 -11.34
N LEU A 155 19.20 8.60 -11.89
CA LEU A 155 18.40 7.49 -11.38
C LEU A 155 18.84 6.20 -12.06
N MET A 156 19.37 5.26 -11.27
CA MET A 156 19.69 3.90 -11.73
C MET A 156 18.62 2.93 -11.22
N THR A 157 17.96 2.26 -12.13
CA THR A 157 16.91 1.29 -11.80
C THR A 157 17.01 0.04 -12.66
N THR A 158 16.36 -1.04 -12.25
CA THR A 158 16.20 -2.25 -13.05
C THR A 158 14.73 -2.42 -13.40
N ARG A 159 14.39 -2.34 -14.68
CA ARG A 159 13.04 -2.55 -15.17
C ARG A 159 13.00 -3.73 -16.15
N ASN A 160 12.10 -4.69 -15.90
CA ASN A 160 12.01 -5.91 -16.72
C ASN A 160 13.35 -6.69 -16.82
N GLY A 161 14.13 -6.72 -15.73
CA GLY A 161 15.43 -7.39 -15.69
C GLY A 161 16.56 -6.65 -16.41
N ARG A 162 16.31 -5.46 -16.95
CA ARG A 162 17.32 -4.63 -17.63
C ARG A 162 17.66 -3.40 -16.81
N PRO A 163 18.95 -3.10 -16.61
CA PRO A 163 19.36 -1.88 -15.97
C PRO A 163 18.97 -0.68 -16.85
N GLN A 164 18.38 0.33 -16.24
CA GLN A 164 18.03 1.60 -16.88
C GLN A 164 18.72 2.74 -16.13
N ARG A 165 19.19 3.71 -16.87
CA ARG A 165 19.75 4.94 -16.37
C ARG A 165 18.91 6.09 -16.90
N LEU A 166 18.36 6.89 -15.99
CA LEU A 166 17.58 8.08 -16.30
C LEU A 166 18.30 9.28 -15.70
N GLU A 167 18.50 10.30 -16.51
CA GLU A 167 19.03 11.60 -16.09
C GLU A 167 17.86 12.55 -15.92
N ILE A 168 17.75 13.18 -14.75
CA ILE A 168 16.64 14.03 -14.36
C ILE A 168 17.20 15.38 -13.95
N ASP A 169 16.76 16.44 -14.61
CA ASP A 169 17.06 17.81 -14.21
C ASP A 169 16.05 18.23 -13.13
N LEU A 170 16.56 18.60 -11.95
CA LEU A 170 15.74 19.02 -10.82
C LEU A 170 15.07 20.38 -11.06
N VAL A 171 15.64 21.24 -11.91
CA VAL A 171 15.07 22.55 -12.23
C VAL A 171 13.79 22.42 -13.06
N GLU A 172 13.75 21.42 -13.95
CA GLU A 172 12.56 21.15 -14.75
C GLU A 172 11.44 20.43 -13.96
N MET A 173 11.77 19.90 -12.77
CA MET A 173 10.85 19.10 -11.97
C MET A 173 10.04 19.95 -10.98
N PHE A 174 10.45 21.16 -10.69
CA PHE A 174 9.83 22.14 -9.79
C PHE A 174 9.36 23.38 -10.53
#